data_75f6e087b89093150efeccf64fe34153
#
_entry.id   75f6e087b89093150efeccf64fe34153
#
_cell.length_a   1.000
_cell.length_b   1.000
_cell.length_c   1.000
_cell.angle_alpha   90.00
_cell.angle_beta   90.00
_cell.angle_gamma   90.00
#
_symmetry.space_group_name_H-M   'P 1'
#
loop_
_entity.id
_entity.type
_entity.pdbx_description
1 polymer ?
#
loop_
_entity_poly.entity_id
_entity_poly.type
_entity_poly.pdbx_seq_one_letter_code
_entity_poly.pdbx_strand_id
1 'polypeptide(L)'
;YNLFAHTLPDFGIETTFVDPTKGSSVFEGAIRENTQLLYIETVGNPNANLIDIGAVAEIAHKHGIPLVVDNTFATPYLVRPFEFGADIVVHSATKFIGGHGTTLGGVIVDSGKFDWAASGKFPWLVEANPSYHGLSFTRDVGAAAFVTYVRAVILRDLGATLSPCLLYTSPSPRDGLL
;
A
#
# COMPACT_ATOMS: atom_id res chain seq x y z
N TYR A 1 3.30 3.88 -13.56
CA TYR A 1 4.45 4.72 -13.93
C TYR A 1 4.12 6.20 -13.76
N ASN A 2 3.12 6.75 -14.47
CA ASN A 2 2.86 8.21 -14.52
C ASN A 2 2.66 8.85 -13.15
N LEU A 3 1.95 8.19 -12.23
CA LEU A 3 1.77 8.69 -10.86
C LEU A 3 3.12 8.92 -10.19
N PHE A 4 3.98 7.91 -10.19
CA PHE A 4 5.28 7.96 -9.51
C PHE A 4 6.31 8.84 -10.22
N ALA A 5 6.30 8.86 -11.56
CA ALA A 5 7.31 9.56 -12.33
C ALA A 5 7.01 11.05 -12.55
N HIS A 6 5.72 11.43 -12.57
CA HIS A 6 5.31 12.76 -12.98
C HIS A 6 4.44 13.49 -11.95
N THR A 7 3.46 12.80 -11.35
CA THR A 7 2.51 13.46 -10.45
C THR A 7 3.07 13.64 -9.04
N LEU A 8 3.67 12.60 -8.45
CA LEU A 8 4.17 12.67 -7.08
C LEU A 8 5.34 13.65 -6.88
N PRO A 9 6.23 13.87 -7.87
CA PRO A 9 7.26 14.91 -7.74
C PRO A 9 6.72 16.30 -7.48
N ASP A 10 5.55 16.66 -8.02
CA ASP A 10 4.89 17.95 -7.75
C ASP A 10 4.47 18.10 -6.27
N PHE A 11 4.38 17.00 -5.55
CA PHE A 11 4.12 16.95 -4.10
C PHE A 11 5.37 16.71 -3.27
N GLY A 12 6.58 16.79 -3.88
CA GLY A 12 7.85 16.60 -3.19
C GLY A 12 8.19 15.13 -2.90
N ILE A 13 7.54 14.18 -3.58
CA ILE A 13 7.78 12.74 -3.43
C ILE A 13 8.58 12.24 -4.63
N GLU A 14 9.83 11.88 -4.40
CA GLU A 14 10.71 11.32 -5.41
C GLU A 14 10.60 9.79 -5.47
N THR A 15 10.71 9.23 -6.67
CA THR A 15 10.70 7.79 -6.88
C THR A 15 11.91 7.34 -7.67
N THR A 16 12.63 6.34 -7.16
CA THR A 16 13.69 5.65 -7.88
C THR A 16 13.15 4.34 -8.45
N PHE A 17 13.12 4.22 -9.76
CA PHE A 17 12.74 2.98 -10.44
C PHE A 17 13.93 2.05 -10.52
N VAL A 18 13.70 0.77 -10.24
CA VAL A 18 14.70 -0.29 -10.36
C VAL A 18 14.24 -1.36 -11.34
N ASP A 19 15.19 -2.05 -11.95
CA ASP A 19 14.91 -3.15 -12.87
C ASP A 19 14.87 -4.48 -12.09
N PRO A 20 13.70 -5.05 -11.80
CA PRO A 20 13.57 -6.25 -10.99
C PRO A 20 14.13 -7.51 -11.66
N THR A 21 14.36 -7.47 -12.97
CA THR A 21 14.94 -8.62 -13.71
C THR A 21 16.37 -8.91 -13.31
N LYS A 22 17.04 -7.95 -12.65
CA LYS A 22 18.39 -8.07 -12.11
C LYS A 22 18.43 -8.68 -10.70
N GLY A 23 17.30 -9.12 -10.18
CA GLY A 23 17.16 -9.71 -8.85
C GLY A 23 16.79 -8.68 -7.76
N SER A 24 16.51 -9.18 -6.55
CA SER A 24 16.04 -8.34 -5.43
C SER A 24 17.10 -7.35 -4.91
N SER A 25 18.39 -7.66 -5.08
CA SER A 25 19.50 -6.80 -4.61
C SER A 25 19.51 -5.39 -5.20
N VAL A 26 18.85 -5.17 -6.35
CA VAL A 26 18.76 -3.83 -6.94
C VAL A 26 17.92 -2.87 -6.06
N PHE A 27 16.98 -3.40 -5.29
CA PHE A 27 16.21 -2.59 -4.34
C PHE A 27 17.11 -2.08 -3.22
N GLU A 28 17.96 -2.93 -2.65
CA GLU A 28 18.88 -2.52 -1.58
C GLU A 28 19.84 -1.42 -2.06
N GLY A 29 20.38 -1.54 -3.26
CA GLY A 29 21.26 -0.52 -3.85
C GLY A 29 20.58 0.81 -4.15
N ALA A 30 19.26 0.85 -4.24
CA ALA A 30 18.48 2.06 -4.48
C ALA A 30 18.01 2.77 -3.21
N ILE A 31 18.07 2.12 -2.04
CA ILE A 31 17.64 2.69 -0.76
C ILE A 31 18.58 3.84 -0.35
N ARG A 32 18.00 4.95 0.05
CA ARG A 32 18.66 6.13 0.59
C ARG A 32 18.14 6.43 2.00
N GLU A 33 18.78 7.34 2.69
CA GLU A 33 18.38 7.76 4.05
C GLU A 33 16.92 8.25 4.10
N ASN A 34 16.50 8.99 3.07
CA ASN A 34 15.14 9.53 2.95
C ASN A 34 14.14 8.55 2.31
N THR A 35 14.52 7.31 2.00
CA THR A 35 13.57 6.31 1.48
C THR A 35 12.55 5.96 2.56
N GLN A 36 11.26 6.07 2.19
CA GLN A 36 10.14 5.85 3.10
C GLN A 36 9.50 4.48 2.93
N LEU A 37 9.52 3.91 1.73
CA LEU A 37 8.92 2.60 1.44
C LEU A 37 9.52 1.96 0.18
N LEU A 38 9.34 0.66 0.05
CA LEU A 38 9.45 -0.05 -1.23
C LEU A 38 8.05 -0.34 -1.78
N TYR A 39 7.89 -0.21 -3.10
CA TYR A 39 6.64 -0.48 -3.79
C TYR A 39 6.89 -1.45 -4.93
N ILE A 40 6.10 -2.54 -4.98
CA ILE A 40 6.16 -3.53 -6.04
C ILE A 40 4.76 -3.94 -6.50
N GLU A 41 4.65 -4.50 -7.69
CA GLU A 41 3.45 -5.21 -8.16
C GLU A 41 3.68 -6.72 -8.03
N THR A 42 2.67 -7.48 -7.60
CA THR A 42 2.74 -8.95 -7.57
C THR A 42 3.02 -9.52 -8.96
N VAL A 43 2.34 -8.98 -9.96
CA VAL A 43 2.53 -9.27 -11.37
C VAL A 43 2.64 -7.95 -12.11
N GLY A 44 3.78 -7.69 -12.70
CA GLY A 44 4.05 -6.42 -13.38
C GLY A 44 3.24 -6.22 -14.65
N ASN A 45 2.75 -5.01 -14.88
CA ASN A 45 2.02 -4.63 -16.08
C ASN A 45 2.88 -3.63 -16.89
N PRO A 46 3.19 -3.88 -18.19
CA PRO A 46 2.62 -4.93 -19.08
C PRO A 46 3.44 -6.22 -19.18
N ASN A 47 4.62 -6.29 -18.58
CA ASN A 47 5.60 -7.34 -18.87
C ASN A 47 5.31 -8.69 -18.17
N ALA A 48 4.31 -8.76 -17.28
CA ALA A 48 3.94 -9.93 -16.49
C ALA A 48 5.13 -10.53 -15.71
N ASN A 49 6.12 -9.73 -15.37
CA ASN A 49 7.25 -10.16 -14.54
C ASN A 49 6.78 -10.38 -13.11
N LEU A 50 7.34 -11.42 -12.50
CA LEU A 50 7.11 -11.74 -11.10
C LEU A 50 8.30 -11.26 -10.26
N ILE A 51 8.01 -10.83 -9.03
CA ILE A 51 9.01 -10.38 -8.07
C ILE A 51 8.90 -11.27 -6.84
N ASP A 52 10.05 -11.67 -6.28
CA ASP A 52 10.09 -12.35 -4.98
C ASP A 52 9.73 -11.36 -3.87
N ILE A 53 8.48 -11.41 -3.43
CA ILE A 53 7.93 -10.52 -2.39
C ILE A 53 8.72 -10.70 -1.09
N GLY A 54 9.04 -11.95 -0.72
CA GLY A 54 9.76 -12.25 0.52
C GLY A 54 11.15 -11.62 0.56
N ALA A 55 11.92 -11.79 -0.50
CA ALA A 55 13.24 -11.19 -0.59
C ALA A 55 13.22 -9.66 -0.54
N VAL A 56 12.22 -9.02 -1.16
CA VAL A 56 12.07 -7.56 -1.11
C VAL A 56 11.58 -7.11 0.27
N ALA A 57 10.70 -7.87 0.93
CA ALA A 57 10.25 -7.58 2.29
C ALA A 57 11.42 -7.62 3.30
N GLU A 58 12.29 -8.62 3.22
CA GLU A 58 13.50 -8.72 4.06
C GLU A 58 14.40 -7.48 3.89
N ILE A 59 14.58 -7.02 2.65
CA ILE A 59 15.36 -5.81 2.36
C ILE A 59 14.67 -4.58 2.97
N ALA A 60 13.37 -4.41 2.77
CA ALA A 60 12.62 -3.29 3.33
C ALA A 60 12.73 -3.24 4.86
N HIS A 61 12.47 -4.37 5.52
CA HIS A 61 12.49 -4.47 6.99
C HIS A 61 13.90 -4.25 7.58
N LYS A 62 14.96 -4.73 6.91
CA LYS A 62 16.34 -4.46 7.29
C LYS A 62 16.65 -2.97 7.37
N HIS A 63 16.01 -2.16 6.53
CA HIS A 63 16.15 -0.71 6.48
C HIS A 63 15.07 0.05 7.26
N GLY A 64 14.21 -0.65 8.01
CA GLY A 64 13.14 -0.07 8.82
C GLY A 64 12.07 0.65 7.99
N ILE A 65 11.82 0.19 6.76
CA ILE A 65 10.80 0.76 5.87
C ILE A 65 9.78 -0.33 5.49
N PRO A 66 8.49 0.04 5.28
CA PRO A 66 7.47 -0.92 4.89
C PRO A 66 7.58 -1.31 3.42
N LEU A 67 7.12 -2.53 3.12
CA LEU A 67 6.84 -2.99 1.77
C LEU A 67 5.38 -2.84 1.43
N VAL A 68 5.09 -2.08 0.37
CA VAL A 68 3.76 -1.94 -0.23
C VAL A 68 3.68 -2.81 -1.49
N VAL A 69 2.67 -3.64 -1.58
CA VAL A 69 2.46 -4.54 -2.72
C VAL A 69 1.14 -4.23 -3.41
N ASP A 70 1.19 -3.86 -4.67
CA ASP A 70 0.01 -3.81 -5.53
C ASP A 70 -0.34 -5.23 -5.99
N ASN A 71 -1.41 -5.77 -5.43
CA ASN A 71 -1.88 -7.12 -5.73
C ASN A 71 -3.11 -7.13 -6.63
N THR A 72 -3.27 -6.11 -7.46
CA THR A 72 -4.42 -5.95 -8.35
C THR A 72 -4.60 -7.13 -9.29
N PHE A 73 -3.50 -7.59 -9.93
CA PHE A 73 -3.55 -8.66 -10.94
C PHE A 73 -3.83 -10.03 -10.32
N ALA A 74 -3.10 -10.37 -9.25
CA ALA A 74 -3.24 -11.68 -8.64
C ALA A 74 -4.50 -11.81 -7.77
N THR A 75 -5.00 -10.72 -7.22
CA THR A 75 -6.08 -10.67 -6.25
C THR A 75 -5.77 -11.45 -4.95
N PRO A 76 -6.55 -11.30 -3.87
CA PRO A 76 -6.36 -12.09 -2.66
C PRO A 76 -6.62 -13.60 -2.85
N TYR A 77 -7.24 -13.97 -3.98
CA TYR A 77 -7.53 -15.36 -4.30
C TYR A 77 -6.29 -16.14 -4.72
N LEU A 78 -5.46 -15.56 -5.60
CA LEU A 78 -4.27 -16.23 -6.11
C LEU A 78 -3.04 -16.02 -5.22
N VAL A 79 -2.84 -14.80 -4.70
CA VAL A 79 -1.67 -14.46 -3.88
C VAL A 79 -2.10 -13.61 -2.69
N ARG A 80 -1.59 -13.95 -1.53
CA ARG A 80 -1.74 -13.19 -0.28
C ARG A 80 -0.39 -12.63 0.16
N PRO A 81 -0.02 -11.41 -0.25
CA PRO A 81 1.31 -10.87 -0.03
C PRO A 81 1.74 -10.80 1.43
N PHE A 82 0.79 -10.72 2.38
CA PHE A 82 1.09 -10.76 3.81
C PHE A 82 1.76 -12.06 4.28
N GLU A 83 1.52 -13.17 3.58
CA GLU A 83 2.18 -14.45 3.86
C GLU A 83 3.66 -14.43 3.48
N PHE A 84 4.06 -13.45 2.67
CA PHE A 84 5.42 -13.23 2.18
C PHE A 84 6.08 -11.98 2.78
N GLY A 85 5.47 -11.38 3.82
CA GLY A 85 6.08 -10.26 4.54
C GLY A 85 5.70 -8.86 4.06
N ALA A 86 4.74 -8.70 3.14
CA ALA A 86 4.22 -7.39 2.82
C ALA A 86 3.58 -6.72 4.05
N ASP A 87 3.72 -5.41 4.19
CA ASP A 87 3.13 -4.64 5.28
C ASP A 87 1.81 -4.02 4.88
N ILE A 88 1.73 -3.51 3.65
CA ILE A 88 0.54 -2.89 3.08
C ILE A 88 0.28 -3.54 1.72
N VAL A 89 -0.97 -3.87 1.46
CA VAL A 89 -1.42 -4.37 0.16
C VAL A 89 -2.46 -3.42 -0.41
N VAL A 90 -2.29 -3.06 -1.68
CA VAL A 90 -3.24 -2.23 -2.40
C VAL A 90 -3.84 -3.01 -3.56
N HIS A 91 -5.09 -2.69 -3.88
CA HIS A 91 -5.79 -3.24 -5.02
C HIS A 91 -6.54 -2.15 -5.76
N SER A 92 -6.44 -2.12 -7.08
CA SER A 92 -7.45 -1.46 -7.89
C SER A 92 -8.70 -2.34 -7.92
N ALA A 93 -9.69 -2.02 -7.08
CA ALA A 93 -10.97 -2.74 -7.07
C ALA A 93 -11.73 -2.59 -8.39
N THR A 94 -11.39 -1.59 -9.20
CA THR A 94 -11.85 -1.38 -10.57
C THR A 94 -11.63 -2.61 -11.47
N LYS A 95 -10.56 -3.39 -11.21
CA LYS A 95 -10.11 -4.49 -12.04
C LYS A 95 -10.79 -5.80 -11.64
N PHE A 96 -10.03 -6.82 -11.27
CA PHE A 96 -10.54 -8.16 -11.02
C PHE A 96 -11.46 -8.29 -9.80
N ILE A 97 -11.32 -7.43 -8.79
CA ILE A 97 -12.24 -7.44 -7.64
C ILE A 97 -13.65 -7.03 -8.07
N GLY A 98 -13.79 -5.94 -8.82
CA GLY A 98 -15.08 -5.51 -9.38
C GLY A 98 -15.53 -6.34 -10.58
N GLY A 99 -14.60 -6.88 -11.33
CA GLY A 99 -14.80 -7.84 -12.41
C GLY A 99 -15.34 -7.31 -13.74
N HIS A 100 -15.91 -6.11 -13.76
CA HIS A 100 -16.62 -5.57 -14.92
C HIS A 100 -16.04 -4.25 -15.47
N GLY A 101 -15.12 -3.62 -14.73
CA GLY A 101 -14.51 -2.35 -15.13
C GLY A 101 -15.48 -1.14 -15.16
N THR A 102 -16.68 -1.29 -14.66
CA THR A 102 -17.72 -0.24 -14.66
C THR A 102 -17.67 0.62 -13.39
N THR A 103 -16.96 0.17 -12.36
CA THR A 103 -16.88 0.84 -11.05
C THR A 103 -15.44 1.16 -10.73
N LEU A 104 -15.14 2.44 -10.54
CA LEU A 104 -13.83 2.87 -10.05
C LEU A 104 -13.75 2.69 -8.53
N GLY A 105 -12.72 1.98 -8.07
CA GLY A 105 -12.51 1.79 -6.65
C GLY A 105 -11.11 1.31 -6.33
N GLY A 106 -10.72 1.48 -5.08
CA GLY A 106 -9.46 1.00 -4.53
C GLY A 106 -9.64 0.43 -3.14
N VAL A 107 -8.73 -0.45 -2.77
CA VAL A 107 -8.66 -1.03 -1.42
C VAL A 107 -7.24 -0.92 -0.92
N ILE A 108 -7.08 -0.47 0.31
CA ILE A 108 -5.82 -0.50 1.04
C ILE A 108 -6.01 -1.42 2.24
N VAL A 109 -5.14 -2.41 2.38
CA VAL A 109 -5.15 -3.36 3.49
C VAL A 109 -3.82 -3.26 4.22
N ASP A 110 -3.90 -3.13 5.54
CA ASP A 110 -2.76 -3.05 6.44
C ASP A 110 -2.59 -4.38 7.18
N SER A 111 -1.37 -4.91 7.22
CA SER A 111 -1.07 -6.11 8.02
C SER A 111 -1.20 -5.87 9.52
N GLY A 112 -1.05 -4.63 9.96
CA GLY A 112 -0.95 -4.25 11.38
C GLY A 112 0.32 -4.74 12.06
N LYS A 113 1.33 -5.20 11.31
CA LYS A 113 2.55 -5.83 11.87
C LYS A 113 3.77 -4.91 11.82
N PHE A 114 3.78 -3.91 10.93
CA PHE A 114 4.92 -3.03 10.80
C PHE A 114 5.05 -2.12 12.03
N ASP A 115 6.26 -2.05 12.59
CA ASP A 115 6.54 -1.19 13.75
C ASP A 115 6.87 0.24 13.28
N TRP A 116 5.83 1.03 13.13
CA TRP A 116 5.90 2.43 12.70
C TRP A 116 6.75 3.29 13.65
N ALA A 117 6.71 2.98 14.94
CA ALA A 117 7.45 3.74 15.97
C ALA A 117 8.94 3.43 15.92
N ALA A 118 9.30 2.14 15.86
CA ALA A 118 10.70 1.72 15.78
C ALA A 118 11.41 2.16 14.49
N SER A 119 10.67 2.34 13.39
CA SER A 119 11.18 2.83 12.14
C SER A 119 11.82 4.22 12.24
N GLY A 120 11.27 5.11 13.08
CA GLY A 120 11.73 6.51 13.22
C GLY A 120 11.48 7.39 12.00
N LYS A 121 10.89 6.88 10.93
CA LYS A 121 10.67 7.59 9.66
C LYS A 121 9.27 8.18 9.50
N PHE A 122 8.35 7.90 10.43
CA PHE A 122 6.92 8.24 10.34
C PHE A 122 6.45 9.07 11.54
N PRO A 123 7.01 10.29 11.76
CA PRO A 123 6.67 11.12 12.92
C PRO A 123 5.17 11.44 12.97
N TRP A 124 4.51 11.58 11.83
CA TRP A 124 3.08 11.86 11.73
C TRP A 124 2.15 10.74 12.26
N LEU A 125 2.66 9.51 12.46
CA LEU A 125 1.96 8.43 13.16
C LEU A 125 2.31 8.36 14.64
N VAL A 126 3.52 8.79 15.01
CA VAL A 126 4.11 8.59 16.34
C VAL A 126 3.88 9.80 17.25
N GLU A 127 4.03 11.00 16.71
CA GLU A 127 3.89 12.23 17.46
C GLU A 127 2.42 12.56 17.78
N ALA A 128 2.24 13.40 18.78
CA ALA A 128 0.92 13.88 19.16
C ALA A 128 0.30 14.75 18.06
N ASN A 129 -0.82 14.33 17.52
CA ASN A 129 -1.51 15.04 16.45
C ASN A 129 -2.41 16.15 17.00
N PRO A 130 -2.13 17.44 16.73
CA PRO A 130 -2.92 18.55 17.28
C PRO A 130 -4.36 18.59 16.76
N SER A 131 -4.62 18.10 15.54
CA SER A 131 -5.96 18.01 14.96
C SER A 131 -6.83 16.92 15.61
N TYR A 132 -6.21 16.02 16.38
CA TYR A 132 -6.87 14.93 17.10
C TYR A 132 -6.60 15.01 18.61
N HIS A 133 -6.60 16.21 19.18
CA HIS A 133 -6.47 16.45 20.62
C HIS A 133 -5.21 15.83 21.26
N GLY A 134 -4.11 15.74 20.49
CA GLY A 134 -2.86 15.19 20.97
C GLY A 134 -2.77 13.66 20.90
N LEU A 135 -3.67 12.99 20.17
CA LEU A 135 -3.60 11.55 19.94
C LEU A 135 -2.33 11.18 19.15
N SER A 136 -1.62 10.16 19.61
CA SER A 136 -0.58 9.47 18.85
C SER A 136 -1.16 8.19 18.26
N PHE A 137 -1.17 8.05 16.94
CA PHE A 137 -1.81 6.89 16.30
C PHE A 137 -1.15 5.58 16.71
N THR A 138 0.19 5.53 16.78
CA THR A 138 0.91 4.31 17.19
C THR A 138 0.66 3.95 18.65
N ARG A 139 0.70 4.93 19.56
CA ARG A 139 0.52 4.71 20.99
C ARG A 139 -0.94 4.38 21.36
N ASP A 140 -1.89 5.14 20.80
CA ASP A 140 -3.28 5.13 21.27
C ASP A 140 -4.17 4.19 20.46
N VAL A 141 -3.76 3.83 19.21
CA VAL A 141 -4.50 2.93 18.33
C VAL A 141 -3.77 1.60 18.07
N GLY A 142 -2.45 1.59 18.23
CA GLY A 142 -1.65 0.37 18.11
C GLY A 142 -1.59 -0.17 16.69
N ALA A 143 -1.86 -1.45 16.50
CA ALA A 143 -1.74 -2.15 15.21
C ALA A 143 -2.56 -1.53 14.07
N ALA A 144 -3.63 -0.79 14.38
CA ALA A 144 -4.46 -0.12 13.38
C ALA A 144 -4.03 1.34 13.12
N ALA A 145 -2.85 1.77 13.58
CA ALA A 145 -2.38 3.15 13.49
C ALA A 145 -2.43 3.70 12.06
N PHE A 146 -1.84 2.97 11.12
CA PHE A 146 -1.76 3.40 9.71
C PHE A 146 -3.15 3.53 9.09
N VAL A 147 -3.98 2.48 9.15
CA VAL A 147 -5.30 2.50 8.52
C VAL A 147 -6.23 3.51 9.18
N THR A 148 -6.08 3.74 10.50
CA THR A 148 -6.84 4.79 11.19
C THR A 148 -6.43 6.18 10.73
N TYR A 149 -5.13 6.44 10.59
CA TYR A 149 -4.64 7.71 10.04
C TYR A 149 -5.14 7.93 8.61
N VAL A 150 -5.00 6.92 7.75
CA VAL A 150 -5.49 7.00 6.36
C VAL A 150 -6.97 7.35 6.32
N ARG A 151 -7.81 6.72 7.15
CA ARG A 151 -9.25 7.00 7.18
C ARG A 151 -9.60 8.35 7.81
N ALA A 152 -9.01 8.63 8.97
CA ALA A 152 -9.39 9.80 9.76
C ALA A 152 -8.83 11.11 9.18
N VAL A 153 -7.65 11.05 8.55
CA VAL A 153 -6.97 12.24 8.01
C VAL A 153 -7.05 12.26 6.49
N ILE A 154 -6.39 11.30 5.84
CA ILE A 154 -6.20 11.36 4.38
C ILE A 154 -7.52 11.20 3.62
N LEU A 155 -8.32 10.19 3.95
CA LEU A 155 -9.61 9.96 3.28
C LEU A 155 -10.59 11.10 3.54
N ARG A 156 -10.64 11.62 4.77
CA ARG A 156 -11.47 12.75 5.14
C ARG A 156 -11.12 14.00 4.34
N ASP A 157 -9.83 14.32 4.23
CA ASP A 157 -9.39 15.58 3.67
C ASP A 157 -9.30 15.53 2.13
N LEU A 158 -8.94 14.39 1.54
CA LEU A 158 -8.84 14.20 0.09
C LEU A 158 -10.11 13.63 -0.55
N GLY A 159 -10.98 13.00 0.24
CA GLY A 159 -12.28 12.50 -0.22
C GLY A 159 -12.23 11.33 -1.20
N ALA A 160 -11.11 10.61 -1.29
CA ALA A 160 -10.91 9.49 -2.21
C ALA A 160 -11.67 8.23 -1.76
N THR A 161 -12.99 8.32 -1.61
CA THR A 161 -13.85 7.24 -1.14
C THR A 161 -14.69 6.66 -2.28
N LEU A 162 -14.99 5.36 -2.18
CA LEU A 162 -15.94 4.70 -3.06
C LEU A 162 -17.36 5.19 -2.73
N SER A 163 -18.15 5.55 -3.74
CA SER A 163 -19.53 5.96 -3.49
C SER A 163 -20.36 4.77 -3.00
N PRO A 164 -21.33 5.00 -2.08
CA PRO A 164 -22.20 3.92 -1.59
C PRO A 164 -22.96 3.20 -2.72
N CYS A 165 -23.36 3.90 -3.75
CA CYS A 165 -24.03 3.37 -4.93
C CYS A 165 -23.12 2.35 -5.68
N LEU A 166 -21.85 2.70 -5.90
CA LEU A 166 -20.90 1.83 -6.57
C LEU A 166 -20.53 0.62 -5.69
N LEU A 167 -20.46 0.80 -4.39
CA LEU A 167 -20.23 -0.31 -3.45
C LEU A 167 -21.39 -1.30 -3.48
N TYR A 168 -22.63 -0.79 -3.50
CA TYR A 168 -23.83 -1.62 -3.55
C TYR A 168 -23.96 -2.41 -4.85
N THR A 169 -23.53 -1.85 -5.98
CA THR A 169 -23.57 -2.50 -7.29
C THR A 169 -22.37 -3.40 -7.58
N SER A 170 -21.38 -3.45 -6.69
CA SER A 170 -20.26 -4.39 -6.82
C SER A 170 -20.70 -5.82 -6.53
N PRO A 171 -20.21 -6.82 -7.28
CA PRO A 171 -20.56 -8.22 -7.05
C PRO A 171 -20.29 -8.65 -5.61
N SER A 172 -21.25 -9.37 -5.03
CA SER A 172 -21.16 -9.90 -3.68
C SER A 172 -21.47 -11.39 -3.68
N PRO A 173 -20.79 -12.21 -2.86
CA PRO A 173 -21.15 -13.62 -2.69
C PRO A 173 -22.59 -13.84 -2.21
N ARG A 174 -23.25 -12.79 -1.66
CA ARG A 174 -24.64 -12.84 -1.22
C ARG A 174 -25.65 -12.63 -2.34
N ASP A 175 -25.22 -12.23 -3.53
CA ASP A 175 -26.11 -11.92 -4.64
C ASP A 175 -26.62 -13.18 -5.38
N GLY A 176 -26.20 -14.36 -4.94
CA GLY A 176 -26.65 -15.63 -5.52
C GLY A 176 -26.17 -15.87 -6.96
N LEU A 177 -25.17 -15.13 -7.41
CA LEU A 177 -24.58 -15.22 -8.74
C LEU A 177 -23.28 -16.07 -8.79
N LEU A 178 -22.96 -16.76 -7.69
CA LEU A 178 -21.79 -17.64 -7.57
C LEU A 178 -22.23 -19.07 -7.30
#